data_a569bb8a693b3961f37192bd3ee19c6e
#
_entry.id   a569bb8a693b3961f37192bd3ee19c6e
#
_cell.length_a   1.000
_cell.length_b   1.000
_cell.length_c   1.000
_cell.angle_alpha   90.00
_cell.angle_beta   90.00
_cell.angle_gamma   90.00
#
_symmetry.space_group_name_H-M   'P 1'
#
loop_
_entity.id
_entity.type
_entity.pdbx_description
1 polymer ?
#
loop_
_entity_poly.entity_id
_entity_poly.type
_entity_poly.pdbx_seq_one_letter_code
_entity_poly.pdbx_strand_id
1 'polypeptide(L)'
;MNPSTEDILNSVNKINAETIYIFPNNSNIILAANQAKSMSDKNVIVAATKSIPQGISALMALNHDKGIEENNKKIEKAIASVKSGLVTYAVRNSNYDGINIEEGNVLGMVEGKISGVGNDILEVSHKVLDDMVDEDSSLISIYYGSEVKEEEALKLKEEIGELYNNCEIELHFGGQPLYYYILSVE
;
A
#
# COMPACT_ATOMS: atom_id res chain seq x y z
N MET A 1 -14.42 -5.53 2.89
CA MET A 1 -15.25 -4.54 3.63
C MET A 1 -14.34 -3.95 4.70
N ASN A 2 -14.38 -2.63 4.91
CA ASN A 2 -13.56 -1.99 5.96
C ASN A 2 -14.08 -2.40 7.34
N PRO A 3 -13.20 -2.72 8.32
CA PRO A 3 -13.61 -3.05 9.68
C PRO A 3 -14.26 -1.84 10.35
N SER A 4 -15.26 -2.09 11.16
CA SER A 4 -15.88 -1.08 12.03
C SER A 4 -15.01 -0.78 13.25
N THR A 5 -15.29 0.32 13.94
CA THR A 5 -14.67 0.64 15.25
C THR A 5 -14.83 -0.50 16.24
N GLU A 6 -16.02 -1.13 16.26
CA GLU A 6 -16.32 -2.27 17.14
C GLU A 6 -15.50 -3.51 16.79
N ASP A 7 -15.33 -3.83 15.49
CA ASP A 7 -14.49 -4.96 15.06
C ASP A 7 -13.03 -4.77 15.50
N ILE A 8 -12.51 -3.56 15.36
CA ILE A 8 -11.15 -3.21 15.79
C ILE A 8 -11.03 -3.30 17.31
N LEU A 9 -11.98 -2.72 18.06
CA LEU A 9 -11.98 -2.76 19.53
C LEU A 9 -12.07 -4.19 20.06
N ASN A 10 -12.94 -5.02 19.47
CA ASN A 10 -13.06 -6.42 19.82
C ASN A 10 -11.76 -7.21 19.55
N SER A 11 -11.05 -6.87 18.48
CA SER A 11 -9.75 -7.46 18.16
C SER A 11 -8.70 -7.06 19.18
N VAL A 12 -8.62 -5.77 19.51
CA VAL A 12 -7.73 -5.22 20.53
C VAL A 12 -7.93 -5.89 21.90
N ASN A 13 -9.20 -6.08 22.30
CA ASN A 13 -9.53 -6.68 23.60
C ASN A 13 -9.11 -8.16 23.70
N LYS A 14 -9.06 -8.88 22.58
CA LYS A 14 -8.63 -10.30 22.54
C LYS A 14 -7.11 -10.48 22.64
N ILE A 15 -6.33 -9.46 22.33
CA ILE A 15 -4.86 -9.54 22.35
C ILE A 15 -4.36 -9.46 23.80
N ASN A 16 -3.58 -10.43 24.26
CA ASN A 16 -2.97 -10.40 25.57
C ASN A 16 -1.63 -9.63 25.55
N ALA A 17 -1.73 -8.31 25.45
CA ALA A 17 -0.59 -7.39 25.49
C ALA A 17 -1.01 -6.05 26.10
N GLU A 18 -0.05 -5.35 26.72
CA GLU A 18 -0.26 -4.01 27.28
C GLU A 18 -0.23 -2.94 26.19
N THR A 19 0.66 -3.10 25.21
CA THR A 19 0.81 -2.17 24.07
C THR A 19 0.47 -2.89 22.76
N ILE A 20 -0.37 -2.26 21.95
CA ILE A 20 -0.87 -2.81 20.70
C ILE A 20 -0.67 -1.77 19.59
N TYR A 21 0.03 -2.16 18.53
CA TYR A 21 0.15 -1.35 17.31
C TYR A 21 -0.91 -1.76 16.30
N ILE A 22 -1.56 -0.77 15.70
CA ILE A 22 -2.52 -0.95 14.61
C ILE A 22 -1.95 -0.27 13.37
N PHE A 23 -1.84 -1.02 12.27
CA PHE A 23 -1.47 -0.56 10.95
C PHE A 23 -2.71 -0.64 10.05
N PRO A 24 -3.48 0.45 9.86
CA PRO A 24 -4.75 0.42 9.13
C PRO A 24 -4.60 0.08 7.66
N ASN A 25 -3.49 0.48 7.03
CA ASN A 25 -3.17 0.27 5.61
C ASN A 25 -4.21 0.82 4.63
N ASN A 26 -5.09 1.67 5.13
CA ASN A 26 -6.14 2.34 4.37
C ASN A 26 -6.58 3.60 5.12
N SER A 27 -6.59 4.74 4.43
CA SER A 27 -6.99 6.03 5.03
C SER A 27 -8.40 6.03 5.63
N ASN A 28 -9.33 5.25 5.06
CA ASN A 28 -10.70 5.14 5.56
C ASN A 28 -10.79 4.38 6.91
N ILE A 29 -9.79 3.57 7.25
CA ILE A 29 -9.77 2.78 8.48
C ILE A 29 -9.11 3.57 9.63
N ILE A 30 -8.27 4.56 9.33
CA ILE A 30 -7.52 5.32 10.33
C ILE A 30 -8.47 5.96 11.37
N LEU A 31 -9.60 6.51 10.92
CA LEU A 31 -10.57 7.13 11.82
C LEU A 31 -11.19 6.11 12.77
N ALA A 32 -11.63 4.96 12.25
CA ALA A 32 -12.20 3.87 13.05
C ALA A 32 -11.17 3.31 14.05
N ALA A 33 -9.91 3.17 13.63
CA ALA A 33 -8.82 2.74 14.51
C ALA A 33 -8.55 3.74 15.65
N ASN A 34 -8.56 5.04 15.36
CA ASN A 34 -8.43 6.07 16.39
C ASN A 34 -9.61 6.12 17.36
N GLN A 35 -10.82 5.88 16.89
CA GLN A 35 -11.99 5.75 17.76
C GLN A 35 -11.86 4.51 18.66
N ALA A 36 -11.47 3.36 18.12
CA ALA A 36 -11.24 2.15 18.92
C ALA A 36 -10.14 2.38 19.97
N LYS A 37 -9.05 3.08 19.60
CA LYS A 37 -7.99 3.50 20.54
C LYS A 37 -8.58 4.30 21.71
N SER A 38 -9.46 5.28 21.46
CA SER A 38 -10.04 6.13 22.52
C SER A 38 -11.01 5.38 23.44
N MET A 39 -11.53 4.23 23.02
CA MET A 39 -12.46 3.39 23.77
C MET A 39 -11.78 2.21 24.49
N SER A 40 -10.49 2.00 24.25
CA SER A 40 -9.72 0.89 24.83
C SER A 40 -9.04 1.31 26.12
N ASP A 41 -9.04 0.39 27.12
CA ASP A 41 -8.26 0.54 28.35
C ASP A 41 -6.76 0.18 28.17
N LYS A 42 -6.41 -0.36 26.98
CA LYS A 42 -5.03 -0.75 26.65
C LYS A 42 -4.29 0.41 25.97
N ASN A 43 -2.97 0.35 25.99
CA ASN A 43 -2.13 1.30 25.28
C ASN A 43 -2.14 0.98 23.77
N VAL A 44 -3.05 1.61 23.02
CA VAL A 44 -3.20 1.42 21.58
C VAL A 44 -2.47 2.52 20.82
N ILE A 45 -1.60 2.13 19.89
CA ILE A 45 -0.87 3.04 19.01
C ILE A 45 -1.36 2.79 17.58
N VAL A 46 -1.90 3.83 16.94
CA VAL A 46 -2.33 3.78 15.55
C VAL A 46 -1.23 4.42 14.69
N ALA A 47 -0.52 3.59 13.94
CA ALA A 47 0.39 4.06 12.90
C ALA A 47 -0.43 4.40 11.65
N ALA A 48 -0.37 5.65 11.17
CA ALA A 48 -1.28 6.16 10.13
C ALA A 48 -0.90 5.66 8.72
N THR A 49 -0.72 4.34 8.57
CA THR A 49 -0.45 3.71 7.27
C THR A 49 -1.67 3.78 6.36
N LYS A 50 -1.47 4.19 5.11
CA LYS A 50 -2.54 4.37 4.10
C LYS A 50 -2.54 3.29 3.04
N SER A 51 -1.49 2.46 2.99
CA SER A 51 -1.29 1.39 2.04
C SER A 51 -0.67 0.16 2.71
N ILE A 52 -0.78 -1.00 2.06
CA ILE A 52 -0.13 -2.23 2.53
C ILE A 52 1.40 -2.10 2.53
N PRO A 53 2.07 -1.56 1.50
CA PRO A 53 3.51 -1.32 1.54
C PRO A 53 3.95 -0.47 2.73
N GLN A 54 3.26 0.65 3.01
CA GLN A 54 3.52 1.46 4.20
C GLN A 54 3.39 0.66 5.50
N GLY A 55 2.41 -0.25 5.56
CA GLY A 55 2.23 -1.14 6.72
C GLY A 55 3.38 -2.14 6.89
N ILE A 56 3.88 -2.68 5.79
CA ILE A 56 5.02 -3.62 5.81
C ILE A 56 6.28 -2.89 6.27
N SER A 57 6.62 -1.76 5.65
CA SER A 57 7.79 -0.96 6.01
C SER A 57 7.74 -0.48 7.47
N ALA A 58 6.56 -0.02 7.93
CA ALA A 58 6.33 0.37 9.31
C ALA A 58 6.51 -0.80 10.30
N LEU A 59 6.04 -1.99 9.95
CA LEU A 59 6.20 -3.20 10.77
C LEU A 59 7.66 -3.63 10.86
N MET A 60 8.40 -3.54 9.76
CA MET A 60 9.83 -3.85 9.74
C MET A 60 10.67 -2.84 10.54
N ALA A 61 10.23 -1.60 10.65
CA ALA A 61 10.89 -0.57 11.45
C ALA A 61 10.68 -0.76 12.97
N LEU A 62 9.67 -1.55 13.37
CA LEU A 62 9.37 -1.82 14.78
C LEU A 62 10.48 -2.69 15.40
N ASN A 63 11.01 -2.24 16.54
CA ASN A 63 12.00 -2.98 17.32
C ASN A 63 11.48 -3.21 18.74
N HIS A 64 11.31 -4.49 19.11
CA HIS A 64 10.79 -4.88 20.42
C HIS A 64 11.72 -4.50 21.58
N ASP A 65 13.02 -4.30 21.33
CA ASP A 65 14.00 -3.90 22.34
C ASP A 65 14.01 -2.38 22.62
N LYS A 66 13.18 -1.63 21.88
CA LYS A 66 13.12 -0.17 21.95
C LYS A 66 11.82 0.31 22.58
N GLY A 67 11.91 1.50 23.22
CA GLY A 67 10.73 2.16 23.77
C GLY A 67 9.74 2.64 22.71
N ILE A 68 8.52 2.93 23.16
CA ILE A 68 7.41 3.37 22.29
C ILE A 68 7.76 4.62 21.49
N GLU A 69 8.38 5.63 22.11
CA GLU A 69 8.72 6.89 21.44
C GLU A 69 9.76 6.68 20.32
N GLU A 70 10.76 5.83 20.53
CA GLU A 70 11.77 5.52 19.50
C GLU A 70 11.12 4.73 18.35
N ASN A 71 10.27 3.76 18.67
CA ASN A 71 9.53 3.01 17.66
C ASN A 71 8.61 3.90 16.83
N ASN A 72 7.84 4.79 17.46
CA ASN A 72 6.96 5.70 16.75
C ASN A 72 7.73 6.58 15.74
N LYS A 73 8.87 7.13 16.13
CA LYS A 73 9.71 7.92 15.21
C LYS A 73 10.24 7.10 14.04
N LYS A 74 10.63 5.85 14.26
CA LYS A 74 11.09 4.95 13.19
C LYS A 74 9.96 4.57 12.24
N ILE A 75 8.79 4.24 12.80
CA ILE A 75 7.59 3.91 12.04
C ILE A 75 7.15 5.11 11.18
N GLU A 76 7.08 6.32 11.74
CA GLU A 76 6.74 7.55 10.99
C GLU A 76 7.72 7.79 9.83
N LYS A 77 9.03 7.61 10.08
CA LYS A 77 10.04 7.74 9.03
C LYS A 77 9.86 6.69 7.94
N ALA A 78 9.64 5.43 8.31
CA ALA A 78 9.41 4.34 7.38
C ALA A 78 8.14 4.57 6.52
N ILE A 79 7.04 5.03 7.12
CA ILE A 79 5.83 5.39 6.38
C ILE A 79 6.09 6.50 5.37
N ALA A 80 6.88 7.50 5.76
CA ALA A 80 7.16 8.67 4.92
C ALA A 80 8.10 8.36 3.74
N SER A 81 8.95 7.32 3.85
CA SER A 81 9.85 6.92 2.75
C SER A 81 9.16 6.07 1.68
N VAL A 82 7.97 5.52 1.94
CA VAL A 82 7.25 4.64 1.01
C VAL A 82 6.28 5.42 0.14
N LYS A 83 6.48 5.42 -1.16
CA LYS A 83 5.47 5.80 -2.15
C LYS A 83 4.70 4.55 -2.58
N SER A 84 3.39 4.67 -2.73
CA SER A 84 2.52 3.52 -3.04
C SER A 84 1.71 3.74 -4.30
N GLY A 85 1.76 2.77 -5.20
CA GLY A 85 1.00 2.70 -6.43
C GLY A 85 0.03 1.53 -6.45
N LEU A 86 -1.06 1.68 -7.18
CA LEU A 86 -2.07 0.64 -7.40
C LEU A 86 -2.39 0.56 -8.88
N VAL A 87 -2.51 -0.66 -9.40
CA VAL A 87 -3.01 -0.93 -10.76
C VAL A 87 -4.25 -1.82 -10.63
N THR A 88 -5.38 -1.31 -11.11
CA THR A 88 -6.70 -1.95 -11.00
C THR A 88 -7.52 -1.73 -12.27
N TYR A 89 -8.81 -1.97 -12.24
CA TYR A 89 -9.72 -1.72 -13.36
C TYR A 89 -10.93 -0.89 -12.94
N ALA A 90 -11.51 -0.19 -13.92
CA ALA A 90 -12.72 0.60 -13.74
C ALA A 90 -13.95 -0.32 -13.74
N VAL A 91 -14.73 -0.28 -12.66
CA VAL A 91 -15.97 -1.07 -12.52
C VAL A 91 -17.20 -0.37 -13.14
N ARG A 92 -17.06 0.85 -13.62
CA ARG A 92 -18.11 1.65 -14.27
C ARG A 92 -17.50 2.82 -15.03
N ASN A 93 -18.27 3.36 -15.98
CA ASN A 93 -17.89 4.61 -16.64
C ASN A 93 -17.90 5.79 -15.65
N SER A 94 -16.89 6.63 -15.73
CA SER A 94 -16.75 7.83 -14.90
C SER A 94 -15.92 8.89 -15.61
N ASN A 95 -15.90 10.10 -15.03
CA ASN A 95 -14.99 11.16 -15.48
C ASN A 95 -14.24 11.68 -14.25
N TYR A 96 -12.93 11.76 -14.34
CA TYR A 96 -12.07 12.25 -13.27
C TYR A 96 -11.12 13.30 -13.83
N ASP A 97 -11.23 14.55 -13.38
CA ASP A 97 -10.43 15.69 -13.80
C ASP A 97 -10.34 15.85 -15.34
N GLY A 98 -11.46 15.59 -16.04
CA GLY A 98 -11.53 15.68 -17.51
C GLY A 98 -11.05 14.41 -18.25
N ILE A 99 -10.56 13.41 -17.54
CA ILE A 99 -10.19 12.10 -18.11
C ILE A 99 -11.45 11.24 -18.17
N ASN A 100 -11.81 10.80 -19.38
CA ASN A 100 -12.90 9.85 -19.57
C ASN A 100 -12.43 8.44 -19.24
N ILE A 101 -13.11 7.78 -18.32
CA ILE A 101 -12.82 6.42 -17.86
C ILE A 101 -13.98 5.54 -18.26
N GLU A 102 -13.71 4.51 -19.04
CA GLU A 102 -14.70 3.52 -19.46
C GLU A 102 -14.61 2.28 -18.57
N GLU A 103 -15.73 1.59 -18.38
CA GLU A 103 -15.77 0.31 -17.69
C GLU A 103 -14.80 -0.68 -18.35
N GLY A 104 -13.96 -1.33 -17.52
CA GLY A 104 -12.92 -2.24 -17.99
C GLY A 104 -11.56 -1.58 -18.29
N ASN A 105 -11.47 -0.24 -18.34
CA ASN A 105 -10.17 0.40 -18.45
C ASN A 105 -9.27 0.03 -17.27
N VAL A 106 -7.99 -0.12 -17.53
CA VAL A 106 -6.95 -0.24 -16.49
C VAL A 106 -6.69 1.12 -15.88
N LEU A 107 -6.70 1.18 -14.56
CA LEU A 107 -6.47 2.38 -13.76
C LEU A 107 -5.18 2.26 -12.98
N GLY A 108 -4.27 3.21 -13.19
CA GLY A 108 -3.10 3.42 -12.36
C GLY A 108 -3.36 4.54 -11.35
N MET A 109 -2.96 4.33 -10.11
CA MET A 109 -3.11 5.31 -9.04
C MET A 109 -1.81 5.43 -8.25
N VAL A 110 -1.42 6.66 -7.92
CA VAL A 110 -0.30 6.97 -7.03
C VAL A 110 -0.83 7.77 -5.85
N GLU A 111 -0.57 7.31 -4.62
CA GLU A 111 -1.04 7.96 -3.37
C GLU A 111 -2.54 8.30 -3.40
N GLY A 112 -3.35 7.42 -4.01
CA GLY A 112 -4.80 7.57 -4.10
C GLY A 112 -5.31 8.53 -5.19
N LYS A 113 -4.44 9.06 -6.04
CA LYS A 113 -4.80 9.87 -7.21
C LYS A 113 -4.59 9.08 -8.49
N ILE A 114 -5.43 9.30 -9.50
CA ILE A 114 -5.26 8.66 -10.81
C ILE A 114 -4.00 9.24 -11.47
N SER A 115 -3.09 8.35 -11.83
CA SER A 115 -1.84 8.61 -12.53
C SER A 115 -1.95 8.21 -14.00
N GLY A 116 -2.65 7.11 -14.30
CA GLY A 116 -2.82 6.60 -15.65
C GLY A 116 -4.14 5.91 -15.90
N VAL A 117 -4.63 5.99 -17.13
CA VAL A 117 -5.79 5.24 -17.64
C VAL A 117 -5.38 4.65 -18.98
N GLY A 118 -5.70 3.39 -19.22
CA GLY A 118 -5.37 2.70 -20.47
C GLY A 118 -6.12 1.38 -20.60
N ASN A 119 -5.71 0.57 -21.57
CA ASN A 119 -6.27 -0.75 -21.82
C ASN A 119 -5.25 -1.87 -21.59
N ASP A 120 -4.00 -1.51 -21.37
CA ASP A 120 -2.90 -2.44 -21.15
C ASP A 120 -2.34 -2.30 -19.74
N ILE A 121 -2.23 -3.43 -19.02
CA ILE A 121 -1.79 -3.47 -17.62
C ILE A 121 -0.32 -3.05 -17.50
N LEU A 122 0.54 -3.51 -18.43
CA LEU A 122 1.97 -3.18 -18.40
C LEU A 122 2.19 -1.69 -18.63
N GLU A 123 1.54 -1.13 -19.68
CA GLU A 123 1.63 0.31 -19.99
C GLU A 123 1.21 1.19 -18.80
N VAL A 124 0.10 0.84 -18.15
CA VAL A 124 -0.38 1.60 -16.98
C VAL A 124 0.54 1.40 -15.77
N SER A 125 1.11 0.21 -15.59
CA SER A 125 2.07 -0.05 -14.51
C SER A 125 3.34 0.79 -14.67
N HIS A 126 3.85 0.92 -15.89
CA HIS A 126 4.99 1.80 -16.18
C HIS A 126 4.68 3.26 -15.86
N LYS A 127 3.50 3.77 -16.26
CA LYS A 127 3.09 5.15 -15.91
C LYS A 127 3.03 5.40 -14.42
N VAL A 128 2.52 4.41 -13.65
CA VAL A 128 2.49 4.51 -12.19
C VAL A 128 3.90 4.60 -11.62
N LEU A 129 4.83 3.78 -12.12
CA LEU A 129 6.22 3.79 -11.65
C LEU A 129 6.98 5.06 -12.06
N ASP A 130 6.76 5.57 -13.28
CA ASP A 130 7.34 6.83 -13.74
C ASP A 130 6.98 8.01 -12.83
N ASP A 131 5.75 8.01 -12.27
CA ASP A 131 5.31 9.03 -11.32
C ASP A 131 5.83 8.81 -9.88
N MET A 132 6.33 7.60 -9.58
CA MET A 132 6.78 7.23 -8.23
C MET A 132 8.29 7.25 -8.08
N VAL A 133 9.03 6.81 -9.09
CA VAL A 133 10.49 6.66 -9.03
C VAL A 133 11.18 8.03 -9.19
N ASP A 134 12.18 8.29 -8.36
CA ASP A 134 13.03 9.45 -8.41
C ASP A 134 14.52 9.08 -8.19
N GLU A 135 15.38 10.09 -8.09
CA GLU A 135 16.84 9.91 -7.95
C GLU A 135 17.25 9.25 -6.62
N ASP A 136 16.40 9.35 -5.60
CA ASP A 136 16.63 8.79 -4.26
C ASP A 136 16.06 7.38 -4.11
N SER A 137 15.33 6.89 -5.10
CA SER A 137 14.69 5.57 -5.08
C SER A 137 15.73 4.46 -5.22
N SER A 138 15.63 3.43 -4.37
CA SER A 138 16.57 2.31 -4.29
C SER A 138 15.92 0.93 -4.35
N LEU A 139 14.63 0.84 -4.04
CA LEU A 139 13.87 -0.41 -4.00
C LEU A 139 12.51 -0.21 -4.65
N ILE A 140 12.15 -1.12 -5.56
CA ILE A 140 10.80 -1.24 -6.12
C ILE A 140 10.26 -2.62 -5.76
N SER A 141 9.17 -2.68 -5.00
CA SER A 141 8.48 -3.95 -4.70
C SER A 141 7.18 -4.04 -5.48
N ILE A 142 6.99 -5.18 -6.15
CA ILE A 142 5.82 -5.50 -6.97
C ILE A 142 5.05 -6.62 -6.29
N TYR A 143 3.81 -6.37 -5.88
CA TYR A 143 2.90 -7.37 -5.33
C TYR A 143 1.82 -7.68 -6.37
N TYR A 144 1.88 -8.84 -7.01
CA TYR A 144 0.86 -9.22 -8.02
C TYR A 144 -0.35 -9.92 -7.40
N GLY A 145 -1.52 -9.57 -7.93
CA GLY A 145 -2.81 -10.07 -7.46
C GLY A 145 -3.16 -11.46 -7.98
N SER A 146 -4.28 -11.98 -7.48
CA SER A 146 -4.78 -13.32 -7.85
C SER A 146 -5.20 -13.45 -9.31
N GLU A 147 -5.46 -12.36 -10.01
CA GLU A 147 -5.88 -12.33 -11.41
C GLU A 147 -4.69 -12.20 -12.39
N VAL A 148 -3.45 -12.03 -11.87
CA VAL A 148 -2.23 -11.92 -12.67
C VAL A 148 -1.47 -13.23 -12.63
N LYS A 149 -1.06 -13.73 -13.78
CA LYS A 149 -0.20 -14.92 -13.87
C LYS A 149 1.24 -14.56 -13.50
N GLU A 150 1.93 -15.49 -12.85
CA GLU A 150 3.33 -15.29 -12.47
C GLU A 150 4.23 -14.93 -13.67
N GLU A 151 3.99 -15.52 -14.84
CA GLU A 151 4.74 -15.22 -16.07
C GLU A 151 4.59 -13.75 -16.51
N GLU A 152 3.38 -13.19 -16.36
CA GLU A 152 3.10 -11.77 -16.67
C GLU A 152 3.77 -10.83 -15.63
N ALA A 153 3.76 -11.24 -14.37
CA ALA A 153 4.42 -10.50 -13.30
C ALA A 153 5.97 -10.52 -13.44
N LEU A 154 6.54 -11.67 -13.85
CA LEU A 154 7.97 -11.79 -14.15
C LEU A 154 8.37 -10.89 -15.32
N LYS A 155 7.56 -10.83 -16.37
CA LYS A 155 7.80 -9.94 -17.51
C LYS A 155 7.84 -8.47 -17.06
N LEU A 156 6.88 -8.03 -16.25
CA LEU A 156 6.88 -6.67 -15.70
C LEU A 156 8.15 -6.42 -14.87
N LYS A 157 8.57 -7.37 -14.02
CA LYS A 157 9.79 -7.26 -13.24
C LYS A 157 11.03 -7.07 -14.12
N GLU A 158 11.15 -7.85 -15.20
CA GLU A 158 12.27 -7.74 -16.14
C GLU A 158 12.31 -6.38 -16.82
N GLU A 159 11.18 -5.90 -17.36
CA GLU A 159 11.07 -4.59 -18.01
C GLU A 159 11.41 -3.43 -17.06
N ILE A 160 10.92 -3.50 -15.80
CA ILE A 160 11.21 -2.51 -14.77
C ILE A 160 12.70 -2.54 -14.39
N GLY A 161 13.31 -3.73 -14.27
CA GLY A 161 14.72 -3.88 -13.96
C GLY A 161 15.65 -3.31 -15.03
N GLU A 162 15.23 -3.34 -16.30
CA GLU A 162 15.97 -2.71 -17.40
C GLU A 162 15.85 -1.17 -17.36
N LEU A 163 14.68 -0.63 -16.99
CA LEU A 163 14.41 0.81 -16.95
C LEU A 163 15.02 1.48 -15.71
N TYR A 164 14.88 0.85 -14.54
CA TYR A 164 15.32 1.38 -13.25
C TYR A 164 16.51 0.58 -12.70
N ASN A 165 17.60 0.54 -13.44
CA ASN A 165 18.78 -0.27 -13.14
C ASN A 165 19.51 0.11 -11.84
N ASN A 166 19.21 1.26 -11.24
CA ASN A 166 19.71 1.70 -9.95
C ASN A 166 18.86 1.20 -8.77
N CYS A 167 17.69 0.59 -9.03
CA CYS A 167 16.80 0.07 -8.01
C CYS A 167 16.88 -1.46 -7.94
N GLU A 168 16.82 -1.99 -6.74
CA GLU A 168 16.53 -3.41 -6.53
C GLU A 168 15.04 -3.67 -6.83
N ILE A 169 14.74 -4.76 -7.57
CA ILE A 169 13.36 -5.09 -7.94
C ILE A 169 12.95 -6.39 -7.24
N GLU A 170 12.00 -6.28 -6.34
CA GLU A 170 11.39 -7.42 -5.67
C GLU A 170 10.02 -7.76 -6.28
N LEU A 171 9.72 -9.05 -6.42
CA LEU A 171 8.43 -9.56 -6.89
C LEU A 171 7.85 -10.53 -5.87
N HIS A 172 6.62 -10.25 -5.45
CA HIS A 172 5.91 -11.04 -4.45
C HIS A 172 4.51 -11.41 -4.93
N PHE A 173 4.08 -12.64 -4.65
CA PHE A 173 2.67 -12.99 -4.80
C PHE A 173 1.88 -12.40 -3.63
N GLY A 174 1.11 -11.34 -3.90
CA GLY A 174 0.23 -10.72 -2.90
C GLY A 174 -1.11 -11.43 -2.78
N GLY A 175 -1.59 -12.05 -3.86
CA GLY A 175 -2.86 -12.78 -3.90
C GLY A 175 -4.10 -11.91 -3.68
N GLN A 176 -3.95 -10.57 -3.69
CA GLN A 176 -5.04 -9.63 -3.49
C GLN A 176 -6.04 -9.71 -4.67
N PRO A 177 -7.35 -9.65 -4.39
CA PRO A 177 -8.37 -9.48 -5.43
C PRO A 177 -8.44 -8.01 -5.87
N LEU A 178 -9.03 -7.74 -7.03
CA LEU A 178 -9.35 -6.42 -7.57
C LEU A 178 -8.15 -5.59 -8.04
N TYR A 179 -6.98 -5.80 -7.50
CA TYR A 179 -5.76 -5.11 -7.91
C TYR A 179 -4.85 -6.05 -8.66
N TYR A 180 -4.50 -5.70 -9.90
CA TYR A 180 -3.50 -6.43 -10.67
C TYR A 180 -2.14 -6.33 -9.98
N TYR A 181 -1.74 -5.10 -9.64
CA TYR A 181 -0.50 -4.85 -8.90
C TYR A 181 -0.72 -3.84 -7.78
N ILE A 182 -0.03 -4.09 -6.67
CA ILE A 182 0.29 -3.11 -5.65
C ILE A 182 1.79 -2.86 -5.79
N LEU A 183 2.19 -1.59 -5.91
CA LEU A 183 3.57 -1.18 -6.15
C LEU A 183 4.05 -0.34 -4.97
N SER A 184 5.30 -0.50 -4.58
CA SER A 184 5.97 0.43 -3.68
C SER A 184 7.33 0.85 -4.21
N VAL A 185 7.71 2.07 -3.89
CA VAL A 185 9.03 2.65 -4.19
C VAL A 185 9.57 3.25 -2.89
N GLU A 186 10.82 2.85 -2.55
CA GLU A 186 11.55 3.27 -1.35
C GLU A 186 12.95 3.77 -1.70
#